data_e4704b440e386f8a4d2cd766b2a9ed88
#
_entry.id   e4704b440e386f8a4d2cd766b2a9ed88
#
_cell.length_a   1.000
_cell.length_b   1.000
_cell.length_c   1.000
_cell.angle_alpha   90.00
_cell.angle_beta   90.00
_cell.angle_gamma   90.00
#
_symmetry.space_group_name_H-M   'P 1'
#
loop_
_entity.id
_entity.type
_entity.pdbx_description
1 polymer ?
#
loop_
_entity_poly.entity_id
_entity_poly.type
_entity_poly.pdbx_seq_one_letter_code
_entity_poly.pdbx_strand_id
1 'polypeptide(L)'
;MFAEIKPSTPDPIMSLMEAYLQDRNPRKVNLGIGLYYDERGEVPLMRAVELAEQRLLAQQLPHGYPPIEGSVSFASQIQTLLLGPAAPEHALATVQTVGGSGALKLAADFLVHFLQRKEIWVSDPTWANHQAIFSGAGLQVNSYPYFDNLRGELRFADMLATLQTLPAGTAVLLHPCCHNPTGTDLSHSQWQTLLGVVQAQGLLPFFDIAYQGFGAGLEEDCYALRLALESDLDFIVANSFSKNIALYGQRVGGLTMRCANAQTAANVQGALKTLIRRSYSCPPTHGSRIVDMVLADAQLRQLWQEELAAMRQRIQQMRLRLSAGLEQGGSQLDYRRIRDQRGMFSYTGLDERQVSELRQRYAIYLVAPGRMCLPGLNGDNIDYVTAAILDVTTAAR
;
A
#
# COMPACT_ATOMS: atom_id res chain seq x y z
N MET A 1 -0.97 -24.04 30.68
CA MET A 1 -1.35 -23.93 29.28
C MET A 1 -1.26 -22.47 28.79
N PHE A 2 -2.16 -21.54 29.16
CA PHE A 2 -2.02 -20.14 28.71
C PHE A 2 -0.90 -19.36 29.38
N ALA A 3 -0.45 -19.75 30.56
CA ALA A 3 0.69 -19.16 31.28
C ALA A 3 2.05 -19.31 30.57
N GLU A 4 2.12 -20.19 29.57
CA GLU A 4 3.32 -20.43 28.76
C GLU A 4 3.41 -19.46 27.58
N ILE A 5 2.34 -18.68 27.29
CA ILE A 5 2.31 -17.70 26.22
C ILE A 5 3.19 -16.50 26.60
N LYS A 6 4.25 -16.30 25.82
CA LYS A 6 5.12 -15.14 26.00
C LYS A 6 4.43 -13.87 25.53
N PRO A 7 4.73 -12.70 26.13
CA PRO A 7 4.25 -11.43 25.62
C PRO A 7 4.66 -11.25 24.14
N SER A 8 3.70 -10.83 23.31
CA SER A 8 3.99 -10.48 21.91
C SER A 8 4.69 -9.11 21.86
N THR A 9 5.59 -8.95 20.89
CA THR A 9 6.16 -7.64 20.59
C THR A 9 5.05 -6.75 20.02
N PRO A 10 4.78 -5.57 20.62
CA PRO A 10 3.77 -4.66 20.11
C PRO A 10 4.11 -4.18 18.69
N ASP A 11 3.10 -3.98 17.85
CA ASP A 11 3.27 -3.34 16.54
C ASP A 11 3.75 -1.90 16.72
N PRO A 12 4.88 -1.49 16.10
CA PRO A 12 5.45 -0.15 16.30
C PRO A 12 4.51 0.99 15.90
N ILE A 13 3.69 0.80 14.83
CA ILE A 13 2.76 1.81 14.33
C ILE A 13 1.58 1.96 15.29
N MET A 14 1.03 0.84 15.77
CA MET A 14 -0.08 0.85 16.72
C MET A 14 0.34 1.43 18.07
N SER A 15 1.52 1.05 18.58
CA SER A 15 2.08 1.62 19.81
C SER A 15 2.32 3.12 19.71
N LEU A 16 2.77 3.58 18.53
CA LEU A 16 2.93 5.02 18.26
C LEU A 16 1.59 5.75 18.28
N MET A 17 0.55 5.13 17.70
CA MET A 17 -0.81 5.68 17.70
C MET A 17 -1.40 5.76 19.12
N GLU A 18 -1.23 4.73 19.93
CA GLU A 18 -1.65 4.74 21.34
C GLU A 18 -0.96 5.86 22.11
N ALA A 19 0.37 6.01 21.95
CA ALA A 19 1.12 7.10 22.57
C ALA A 19 0.62 8.47 22.13
N TYR A 20 0.32 8.66 20.83
CA TYR A 20 -0.27 9.88 20.30
C TYR A 20 -1.63 10.17 20.93
N LEU A 21 -2.51 9.19 21.06
CA LEU A 21 -3.85 9.37 21.65
C LEU A 21 -3.79 9.75 23.12
N GLN A 22 -2.83 9.19 23.87
CA GLN A 22 -2.65 9.48 25.31
C GLN A 22 -1.98 10.82 25.58
N ASP A 23 -1.24 11.37 24.61
CA ASP A 23 -0.60 12.68 24.75
C ASP A 23 -1.64 13.80 24.86
N ARG A 24 -1.51 14.67 25.87
CA ARG A 24 -2.39 15.81 26.11
C ARG A 24 -1.86 17.12 25.52
N ASN A 25 -0.72 17.09 24.82
CA ASN A 25 -0.16 18.29 24.21
C ASN A 25 -1.12 18.82 23.12
N PRO A 26 -1.61 20.08 23.22
CA PRO A 26 -2.56 20.62 22.24
C PRO A 26 -1.95 20.83 20.85
N ARG A 27 -0.62 20.86 20.74
CA ARG A 27 0.11 21.01 19.47
C ARG A 27 0.64 19.68 18.93
N LYS A 28 0.19 18.54 19.46
CA LYS A 28 0.63 17.23 18.97
C LYS A 28 0.26 17.00 17.51
N VAL A 29 1.18 16.42 16.73
CA VAL A 29 0.99 16.13 15.30
C VAL A 29 1.23 14.66 15.02
N ASN A 30 0.27 13.99 14.36
CA ASN A 30 0.39 12.60 13.97
C ASN A 30 0.86 12.47 12.51
N LEU A 31 2.11 12.07 12.33
CA LEU A 31 2.71 11.79 11.04
C LEU A 31 3.16 10.30 10.95
N GLY A 32 2.68 9.46 11.86
CA GLY A 32 3.05 8.04 11.95
C GLY A 32 2.09 7.10 11.23
N ILE A 33 0.77 7.30 11.42
CA ILE A 33 -0.23 6.38 10.87
C ILE A 33 -0.52 6.65 9.39
N GLY A 34 -0.67 5.58 8.61
CA GLY A 34 -0.96 5.66 7.17
C GLY A 34 -2.43 5.93 6.85
N LEU A 35 -2.99 7.03 7.38
CA LEU A 35 -4.32 7.54 7.06
C LEU A 35 -4.19 8.84 6.25
N TYR A 36 -5.16 9.07 5.36
CA TYR A 36 -5.32 10.39 4.77
C TYR A 36 -6.12 11.27 5.73
N TYR A 37 -5.60 12.47 6.00
CA TYR A 37 -6.28 13.53 6.72
C TYR A 37 -6.50 14.72 5.80
N ASP A 38 -7.64 15.37 5.92
CA ASP A 38 -7.96 16.61 5.20
C ASP A 38 -7.28 17.84 5.84
N GLU A 39 -7.60 19.03 5.36
CA GLU A 39 -7.04 20.28 5.90
C GLU A 39 -7.46 20.55 7.35
N ARG A 40 -8.54 19.95 7.82
CA ARG A 40 -9.02 20.04 9.21
C ARG A 40 -8.39 18.99 10.13
N GLY A 41 -7.55 18.09 9.56
CA GLY A 41 -6.97 16.97 10.31
C GLY A 41 -7.95 15.81 10.55
N GLU A 42 -8.99 15.71 9.73
CA GLU A 42 -10.01 14.66 9.82
C GLU A 42 -9.87 13.65 8.67
N VAL A 43 -10.24 12.39 8.92
CA VAL A 43 -10.37 11.40 7.85
C VAL A 43 -11.67 11.72 7.09
N PRO A 44 -11.61 12.08 5.79
CA PRO A 44 -12.81 12.50 5.08
C PRO A 44 -13.73 11.33 4.76
N LEU A 45 -15.03 11.56 4.80
CA LEU A 45 -16.01 10.74 4.10
C LEU A 45 -16.12 11.27 2.66
N MET A 46 -15.67 10.47 1.70
CA MET A 46 -15.76 10.87 0.29
C MET A 46 -17.23 10.99 -0.14
N ARG A 47 -17.56 12.02 -0.90
CA ARG A 47 -18.93 12.25 -1.37
C ARG A 47 -19.44 11.12 -2.25
N ALA A 48 -18.57 10.54 -3.08
CA ALA A 48 -18.90 9.36 -3.89
C ALA A 48 -19.31 8.17 -3.02
N VAL A 49 -18.63 7.97 -1.88
CA VAL A 49 -18.95 6.90 -0.91
C VAL A 49 -20.28 7.19 -0.23
N GLU A 50 -20.49 8.41 0.27
CA GLU A 50 -21.73 8.81 0.92
C GLU A 50 -22.96 8.59 0.02
N LEU A 51 -22.86 8.99 -1.25
CA LEU A 51 -23.94 8.77 -2.23
C LEU A 51 -24.16 7.28 -2.53
N ALA A 52 -23.09 6.49 -2.60
CA ALA A 52 -23.22 5.04 -2.78
C ALA A 52 -23.89 4.38 -1.57
N GLU A 53 -23.55 4.77 -0.34
CA GLU A 53 -24.19 4.28 0.89
C GLU A 53 -25.69 4.62 0.93
N GLN A 54 -26.08 5.86 0.58
CA GLN A 54 -27.47 6.27 0.48
C GLN A 54 -28.25 5.42 -0.54
N ARG A 55 -27.66 5.17 -1.71
CA ARG A 55 -28.28 4.31 -2.74
C ARG A 55 -28.39 2.86 -2.29
N LEU A 56 -27.38 2.31 -1.59
CA LEU A 56 -27.43 0.96 -1.03
C LEU A 56 -28.52 0.81 0.03
N LEU A 57 -28.64 1.79 0.91
CA LEU A 57 -29.68 1.80 1.94
C LEU A 57 -31.08 1.79 1.31
N ALA A 58 -31.29 2.57 0.25
CA ALA A 58 -32.56 2.64 -0.49
C ALA A 58 -32.93 1.32 -1.19
N GLN A 59 -31.94 0.47 -1.54
CA GLN A 59 -32.20 -0.83 -2.17
C GLN A 59 -32.74 -1.90 -1.20
N GLN A 60 -32.63 -1.71 0.11
CA GLN A 60 -33.10 -2.64 1.15
C GLN A 60 -32.65 -4.10 0.90
N LEU A 61 -31.39 -4.29 0.49
CA LEU A 61 -30.87 -5.62 0.14
C LEU A 61 -30.79 -6.55 1.37
N PRO A 62 -31.11 -7.83 1.21
CA PRO A 62 -30.98 -8.79 2.30
C PRO A 62 -29.52 -9.02 2.69
N HIS A 63 -29.29 -9.37 3.97
CA HIS A 63 -27.98 -9.65 4.55
C HIS A 63 -27.57 -11.14 4.43
N GLY A 64 -27.87 -11.78 3.30
CA GLY A 64 -27.46 -13.17 3.03
C GLY A 64 -25.96 -13.30 2.80
N TYR A 65 -25.45 -14.53 2.87
CA TYR A 65 -24.05 -14.82 2.54
C TYR A 65 -23.78 -14.56 1.06
N PRO A 66 -22.67 -13.88 0.71
CA PRO A 66 -22.21 -13.76 -0.66
C PRO A 66 -21.58 -15.06 -1.16
N PRO A 67 -21.27 -15.18 -2.47
CA PRO A 67 -20.34 -16.19 -2.96
C PRO A 67 -19.00 -16.15 -2.22
N ILE A 68 -18.33 -17.28 -2.10
CA ILE A 68 -17.05 -17.43 -1.40
C ILE A 68 -15.99 -16.45 -1.96
N GLU A 69 -15.98 -16.26 -3.26
CA GLU A 69 -15.08 -15.38 -3.99
C GLU A 69 -15.47 -13.89 -4.01
N GLY A 70 -16.64 -13.54 -3.50
CA GLY A 70 -17.25 -12.22 -3.66
C GLY A 70 -18.12 -12.13 -4.91
N SER A 71 -18.56 -10.92 -5.29
CA SER A 71 -19.41 -10.75 -6.48
C SER A 71 -18.58 -10.71 -7.77
N VAL A 72 -19.17 -11.23 -8.86
CA VAL A 72 -18.55 -11.19 -10.20
C VAL A 72 -18.37 -9.75 -10.68
N SER A 73 -19.35 -8.86 -10.41
CA SER A 73 -19.26 -7.43 -10.74
C SER A 73 -18.05 -6.79 -10.07
N PHE A 74 -17.90 -6.96 -8.76
CA PHE A 74 -16.76 -6.44 -8.01
C PHE A 74 -15.42 -6.94 -8.55
N ALA A 75 -15.31 -8.23 -8.88
CA ALA A 75 -14.11 -8.80 -9.48
C ALA A 75 -13.79 -8.16 -10.84
N SER A 76 -14.78 -7.97 -11.70
CA SER A 76 -14.64 -7.31 -13.01
C SER A 76 -14.20 -5.85 -12.87
N GLN A 77 -14.77 -5.11 -11.90
CA GLN A 77 -14.34 -3.72 -11.64
C GLN A 77 -12.88 -3.65 -11.18
N ILE A 78 -12.44 -4.56 -10.31
CA ILE A 78 -11.02 -4.63 -9.90
C ILE A 78 -10.12 -4.90 -11.11
N GLN A 79 -10.45 -5.91 -11.93
CA GLN A 79 -9.66 -6.27 -13.10
C GLN A 79 -9.51 -5.07 -14.05
N THR A 80 -10.62 -4.40 -14.36
CA THR A 80 -10.61 -3.21 -15.23
C THR A 80 -9.82 -2.05 -14.63
N LEU A 81 -9.97 -1.82 -13.31
CA LEU A 81 -9.27 -0.73 -12.62
C LEU A 81 -7.75 -0.93 -12.62
N LEU A 82 -7.28 -2.16 -12.41
CA LEU A 82 -5.85 -2.48 -12.32
C LEU A 82 -5.21 -2.68 -13.69
N LEU A 83 -5.86 -3.45 -14.55
CA LEU A 83 -5.27 -3.98 -15.79
C LEU A 83 -5.80 -3.28 -17.05
N GLY A 84 -6.77 -2.38 -16.91
CA GLY A 84 -7.36 -1.65 -18.02
C GLY A 84 -8.49 -2.41 -18.72
N PRO A 85 -9.04 -1.82 -19.81
CA PRO A 85 -10.21 -2.35 -20.51
C PRO A 85 -9.96 -3.70 -21.21
N ALA A 86 -8.72 -4.06 -21.53
CA ALA A 86 -8.36 -5.35 -22.11
C ALA A 86 -8.29 -6.51 -21.08
N ALA A 87 -8.47 -6.23 -19.79
CA ALA A 87 -8.43 -7.26 -18.75
C ALA A 87 -9.33 -8.49 -19.00
N PRO A 88 -10.56 -8.37 -19.54
CA PRO A 88 -11.41 -9.52 -19.81
C PRO A 88 -10.86 -10.48 -20.89
N GLU A 89 -9.91 -10.06 -21.70
CA GLU A 89 -9.28 -10.90 -22.74
C GLU A 89 -8.22 -11.87 -22.16
N HIS A 90 -7.85 -11.69 -20.88
CA HIS A 90 -6.83 -12.45 -20.19
C HIS A 90 -7.42 -13.48 -19.22
N ALA A 91 -6.65 -14.54 -18.96
CA ALA A 91 -7.00 -15.59 -18.01
C ALA A 91 -6.74 -15.11 -16.55
N LEU A 92 -7.74 -14.55 -15.90
CA LEU A 92 -7.65 -13.97 -14.56
C LEU A 92 -8.47 -14.76 -13.54
N ALA A 93 -7.90 -15.01 -12.37
CA ALA A 93 -8.60 -15.45 -11.18
C ALA A 93 -8.63 -14.29 -10.19
N THR A 94 -9.83 -13.80 -9.84
CA THR A 94 -9.99 -12.66 -8.94
C THR A 94 -10.99 -12.98 -7.84
N VAL A 95 -10.60 -12.66 -6.59
CA VAL A 95 -11.45 -12.84 -5.41
C VAL A 95 -11.45 -11.59 -4.54
N GLN A 96 -12.57 -11.33 -3.89
CA GLN A 96 -12.67 -10.31 -2.85
C GLN A 96 -11.95 -10.78 -1.59
N THR A 97 -11.26 -9.85 -0.91
CA THR A 97 -10.52 -10.14 0.31
C THR A 97 -10.84 -9.16 1.44
N VAL A 98 -10.42 -9.51 2.66
CA VAL A 98 -10.56 -8.66 3.86
C VAL A 98 -9.45 -7.60 3.85
N GLY A 99 -9.58 -6.62 2.94
CA GLY A 99 -8.59 -5.59 2.65
C GLY A 99 -7.32 -6.15 2.01
N GLY A 100 -6.33 -5.27 1.79
CA GLY A 100 -5.03 -5.65 1.21
C GLY A 100 -4.27 -6.66 2.07
N SER A 101 -4.31 -6.54 3.39
CA SER A 101 -3.67 -7.53 4.30
C SER A 101 -4.25 -8.93 4.13
N GLY A 102 -5.58 -9.02 3.94
CA GLY A 102 -6.25 -10.29 3.63
C GLY A 102 -5.82 -10.84 2.27
N ALA A 103 -5.61 -9.97 1.26
CA ALA A 103 -5.10 -10.38 -0.04
C ALA A 103 -3.67 -10.94 0.04
N LEU A 104 -2.78 -10.25 0.75
CA LEU A 104 -1.40 -10.69 0.98
C LEU A 104 -1.36 -12.03 1.72
N LYS A 105 -2.17 -12.20 2.79
CA LYS A 105 -2.22 -13.45 3.54
C LYS A 105 -2.77 -14.60 2.70
N LEU A 106 -3.84 -14.36 1.95
CA LEU A 106 -4.44 -15.38 1.08
C LEU A 106 -3.46 -15.82 -0.02
N ALA A 107 -2.72 -14.86 -0.62
CA ALA A 107 -1.68 -15.17 -1.60
C ALA A 107 -0.51 -15.94 -0.97
N ALA A 108 -0.09 -15.58 0.26
CA ALA A 108 0.95 -16.30 0.98
C ALA A 108 0.54 -17.76 1.25
N ASP A 109 -0.70 -17.98 1.70
CA ASP A 109 -1.24 -19.33 1.89
C ASP A 109 -1.30 -20.11 0.57
N PHE A 110 -1.65 -19.44 -0.55
CA PHE A 110 -1.63 -20.05 -1.87
C PHE A 110 -0.21 -20.46 -2.29
N LEU A 111 0.78 -19.58 -2.10
CA LEU A 111 2.19 -19.89 -2.38
C LEU A 111 2.66 -21.13 -1.60
N VAL A 112 2.32 -21.24 -0.32
CA VAL A 112 2.73 -22.36 0.54
C VAL A 112 1.98 -23.65 0.18
N HIS A 113 0.64 -23.61 0.12
CA HIS A 113 -0.17 -24.82 0.07
C HIS A 113 -0.37 -25.37 -1.34
N PHE A 114 -0.35 -24.53 -2.38
CA PHE A 114 -0.61 -24.94 -3.75
C PHE A 114 0.64 -24.88 -4.64
N LEU A 115 1.52 -23.90 -4.46
CA LEU A 115 2.77 -23.81 -5.20
C LEU A 115 3.98 -24.37 -4.44
N GLN A 116 3.79 -24.79 -3.16
CA GLN A 116 4.82 -25.38 -2.30
C GLN A 116 6.08 -24.50 -2.18
N ARG A 117 5.89 -23.18 -2.26
CA ARG A 117 6.98 -22.22 -2.09
C ARG A 117 7.36 -22.13 -0.61
N LYS A 118 8.67 -21.99 -0.36
CA LYS A 118 9.22 -21.90 1.01
C LYS A 118 9.70 -20.51 1.36
N GLU A 119 9.84 -19.64 0.38
CA GLU A 119 10.39 -18.32 0.56
C GLU A 119 9.70 -17.28 -0.32
N ILE A 120 9.82 -16.03 0.09
CA ILE A 120 9.44 -14.84 -0.66
C ILE A 120 10.50 -13.75 -0.46
N TRP A 121 10.75 -12.97 -1.49
CA TRP A 121 11.68 -11.86 -1.45
C TRP A 121 10.92 -10.54 -1.44
N VAL A 122 11.27 -9.63 -0.50
CA VAL A 122 10.65 -8.32 -0.32
C VAL A 122 11.70 -7.22 -0.44
N SER A 123 11.29 -5.97 -0.68
CA SER A 123 12.23 -4.84 -0.71
C SER A 123 12.81 -4.55 0.68
N ASP A 124 14.04 -4.05 0.73
CA ASP A 124 14.64 -3.50 1.93
C ASP A 124 14.89 -1.99 1.75
N PRO A 125 14.13 -1.13 2.50
CA PRO A 125 13.04 -1.44 3.43
C PRO A 125 11.74 -1.82 2.74
N THR A 126 10.78 -2.38 3.51
CA THR A 126 9.42 -2.68 3.08
C THR A 126 8.42 -2.33 4.19
N TRP A 127 7.12 -2.43 3.92
CA TRP A 127 6.10 -2.32 4.97
C TRP A 127 6.30 -3.42 6.04
N ALA A 128 6.44 -3.01 7.30
CA ALA A 128 6.82 -3.91 8.39
C ALA A 128 5.91 -5.16 8.51
N ASN A 129 4.61 -5.01 8.18
CA ASN A 129 3.68 -6.12 8.27
C ASN A 129 3.85 -7.20 7.18
N HIS A 130 4.61 -6.93 6.10
CA HIS A 130 4.96 -7.98 5.12
C HIS A 130 5.70 -9.12 5.78
N GLN A 131 6.68 -8.81 6.65
CA GLN A 131 7.41 -9.82 7.43
C GLN A 131 6.47 -10.71 8.25
N ALA A 132 5.54 -10.08 8.99
CA ALA A 132 4.61 -10.81 9.85
C ALA A 132 3.61 -11.66 9.05
N ILE A 133 3.06 -11.14 7.96
CA ILE A 133 2.09 -11.84 7.10
C ILE A 133 2.74 -13.07 6.46
N PHE A 134 3.89 -12.91 5.83
CA PHE A 134 4.53 -13.99 5.08
C PHE A 134 5.15 -15.05 5.99
N SER A 135 5.85 -14.65 7.07
CA SER A 135 6.36 -15.61 8.05
C SER A 135 5.24 -16.31 8.80
N GLY A 136 4.13 -15.62 9.10
CA GLY A 136 2.93 -16.21 9.70
C GLY A 136 2.18 -17.19 8.77
N ALA A 137 2.47 -17.19 7.47
CA ALA A 137 2.01 -18.20 6.52
C ALA A 137 2.99 -19.39 6.37
N GLY A 138 4.18 -19.30 6.98
CA GLY A 138 5.23 -20.33 6.90
C GLY A 138 6.29 -20.08 5.83
N LEU A 139 6.31 -18.89 5.20
CA LEU A 139 7.36 -18.51 4.26
C LEU A 139 8.58 -17.95 4.98
N GLN A 140 9.77 -18.31 4.52
CA GLN A 140 10.99 -17.58 4.83
C GLN A 140 10.95 -16.26 4.06
N VAL A 141 11.11 -15.14 4.78
CA VAL A 141 11.12 -13.81 4.17
C VAL A 141 12.55 -13.35 4.02
N ASN A 142 12.98 -13.21 2.78
CA ASN A 142 14.27 -12.67 2.40
C ASN A 142 14.10 -11.25 1.85
N SER A 143 15.18 -10.48 1.76
CA SER A 143 15.11 -9.12 1.23
C SER A 143 16.10 -8.87 0.10
N TYR A 144 15.67 -8.03 -0.85
CA TYR A 144 16.54 -7.47 -1.88
C TYR A 144 16.78 -5.98 -1.60
N PRO A 145 17.99 -5.44 -1.91
CA PRO A 145 18.29 -4.02 -1.74
C PRO A 145 17.35 -3.16 -2.58
N TYR A 146 16.69 -2.18 -1.95
CA TYR A 146 15.80 -1.26 -2.66
C TYR A 146 16.17 0.19 -2.46
N PHE A 147 16.39 0.62 -1.22
CA PHE A 147 16.63 2.02 -0.91
C PHE A 147 17.71 2.20 0.16
N ASP A 148 18.64 3.11 -0.10
CA ASP A 148 19.65 3.54 0.88
C ASP A 148 19.13 4.77 1.62
N ASN A 149 18.76 4.59 2.90
CA ASN A 149 18.24 5.69 3.71
C ASN A 149 19.26 6.80 3.98
N LEU A 150 20.54 6.45 4.10
CA LEU A 150 21.60 7.44 4.37
C LEU A 150 21.85 8.32 3.15
N ARG A 151 21.97 7.70 1.97
CA ARG A 151 22.16 8.42 0.72
C ARG A 151 20.87 9.01 0.15
N GLY A 152 19.71 8.44 0.52
CA GLY A 152 18.41 8.83 -0.02
C GLY A 152 18.20 8.38 -1.46
N GLU A 153 18.83 7.28 -1.86
CA GLU A 153 18.89 6.82 -3.24
C GLU A 153 18.31 5.42 -3.43
N LEU A 154 17.69 5.21 -4.58
CA LEU A 154 17.23 3.89 -5.03
C LEU A 154 18.45 3.02 -5.39
N ARG A 155 18.51 1.81 -4.84
CA ARG A 155 19.57 0.82 -5.10
C ARG A 155 19.21 -0.11 -6.27
N PHE A 156 18.82 0.48 -7.40
CA PHE A 156 18.24 -0.31 -8.52
C PHE A 156 19.22 -1.33 -9.10
N ALA A 157 20.51 -0.99 -9.23
CA ALA A 157 21.52 -1.92 -9.74
C ALA A 157 21.71 -3.12 -8.80
N ASP A 158 21.76 -2.89 -7.48
CA ASP A 158 21.89 -3.95 -6.49
C ASP A 158 20.65 -4.83 -6.41
N MET A 159 19.46 -4.21 -6.56
CA MET A 159 18.18 -4.93 -6.70
C MET A 159 18.24 -5.91 -7.87
N LEU A 160 18.59 -5.44 -9.07
CA LEU A 160 18.68 -6.30 -10.26
C LEU A 160 19.71 -7.42 -10.08
N ALA A 161 20.91 -7.10 -9.57
CA ALA A 161 21.96 -8.08 -9.32
C ALA A 161 21.49 -9.19 -8.36
N THR A 162 20.73 -8.83 -7.33
CA THR A 162 20.14 -9.80 -6.39
C THR A 162 19.09 -10.67 -7.10
N LEU A 163 18.14 -10.07 -7.82
CA LEU A 163 17.06 -10.82 -8.48
C LEU A 163 17.57 -11.77 -9.57
N GLN A 164 18.66 -11.43 -10.25
CA GLN A 164 19.31 -12.28 -11.25
C GLN A 164 19.94 -13.57 -10.67
N THR A 165 20.13 -13.65 -9.36
CA THR A 165 20.65 -14.85 -8.69
C THR A 165 19.57 -15.79 -8.17
N LEU A 166 18.30 -15.37 -8.20
CA LEU A 166 17.21 -16.14 -7.62
C LEU A 166 16.79 -17.32 -8.49
N PRO A 167 16.43 -18.47 -7.88
CA PRO A 167 15.89 -19.60 -8.61
C PRO A 167 14.56 -19.31 -9.30
N ALA A 168 14.32 -19.94 -10.43
CA ALA A 168 13.04 -19.85 -11.13
C ALA A 168 11.86 -20.23 -10.22
N GLY A 169 10.75 -19.49 -10.35
CA GLY A 169 9.55 -19.64 -9.57
C GLY A 169 9.64 -19.01 -8.17
N THR A 170 10.73 -18.32 -7.81
CA THR A 170 10.80 -17.54 -6.58
C THR A 170 9.83 -16.37 -6.64
N ALA A 171 9.00 -16.21 -5.58
CA ALA A 171 8.08 -15.09 -5.47
C ALA A 171 8.82 -13.82 -5.04
N VAL A 172 8.59 -12.71 -5.75
CA VAL A 172 9.20 -11.40 -5.47
C VAL A 172 8.10 -10.37 -5.29
N LEU A 173 8.00 -9.80 -4.08
CA LEU A 173 7.03 -8.75 -3.76
C LEU A 173 7.53 -7.40 -4.29
N LEU A 174 6.67 -6.72 -5.04
CA LEU A 174 6.96 -5.45 -5.70
C LEU A 174 5.85 -4.44 -5.41
N HIS A 175 6.21 -3.17 -5.18
CA HIS A 175 5.23 -2.08 -5.08
C HIS A 175 5.16 -1.34 -6.43
N PRO A 176 4.02 -1.40 -7.15
CA PRO A 176 3.89 -0.74 -8.46
C PRO A 176 3.98 0.78 -8.37
N CYS A 177 3.50 1.36 -7.26
CA CYS A 177 3.50 2.79 -7.00
C CYS A 177 3.53 3.08 -5.50
N CYS A 178 3.92 4.29 -5.14
CA CYS A 178 3.88 4.82 -3.76
C CYS A 178 4.54 3.88 -2.75
N HIS A 179 5.76 3.47 -3.03
CA HIS A 179 6.49 2.49 -2.23
C HIS A 179 6.48 2.82 -0.74
N ASN A 180 5.97 1.90 0.08
CA ASN A 180 5.93 2.02 1.54
C ASN A 180 7.13 1.27 2.16
N PRO A 181 8.08 1.94 2.83
CA PRO A 181 7.95 3.27 3.47
C PRO A 181 8.58 4.44 2.72
N THR A 182 9.25 4.25 1.59
CA THR A 182 10.21 5.22 1.07
C THR A 182 9.58 6.37 0.26
N GLY A 183 8.42 6.14 -0.36
CA GLY A 183 7.85 7.07 -1.33
C GLY A 183 8.66 7.17 -2.64
N THR A 184 9.68 6.35 -2.82
CA THR A 184 10.53 6.32 -4.01
C THR A 184 10.11 5.17 -4.91
N ASP A 185 9.69 5.49 -6.12
CA ASP A 185 9.17 4.53 -7.09
C ASP A 185 10.15 4.33 -8.26
N LEU A 186 10.05 3.17 -8.91
CA LEU A 186 10.80 2.90 -10.14
C LEU A 186 10.24 3.74 -11.31
N SER A 187 11.13 4.21 -12.18
CA SER A 187 10.73 4.82 -13.45
C SER A 187 10.19 3.78 -14.43
N HIS A 188 9.52 4.22 -15.51
CA HIS A 188 9.03 3.32 -16.54
C HIS A 188 10.16 2.48 -17.17
N SER A 189 11.32 3.08 -17.43
CA SER A 189 12.48 2.35 -17.98
C SER A 189 13.05 1.32 -16.99
N GLN A 190 13.04 1.63 -15.69
CA GLN A 190 13.44 0.68 -14.64
C GLN A 190 12.44 -0.48 -14.54
N TRP A 191 11.14 -0.22 -14.67
CA TRP A 191 10.11 -1.28 -14.72
C TRP A 191 10.30 -2.20 -15.93
N GLN A 192 10.58 -1.66 -17.12
CA GLN A 192 10.88 -2.45 -18.31
C GLN A 192 12.09 -3.37 -18.08
N THR A 193 13.17 -2.82 -17.53
CA THR A 193 14.38 -3.59 -17.21
C THR A 193 14.10 -4.66 -16.16
N LEU A 194 13.39 -4.32 -15.08
CA LEU A 194 13.06 -5.23 -14.00
C LEU A 194 12.20 -6.42 -14.49
N LEU A 195 11.13 -6.13 -15.22
CA LEU A 195 10.26 -7.19 -15.74
C LEU A 195 10.96 -8.06 -16.78
N GLY A 196 11.92 -7.52 -17.54
CA GLY A 196 12.81 -8.31 -18.38
C GLY A 196 13.66 -9.30 -17.58
N VAL A 197 14.20 -8.87 -16.42
CA VAL A 197 14.92 -9.77 -15.50
C VAL A 197 13.98 -10.80 -14.89
N VAL A 198 12.79 -10.40 -14.43
CA VAL A 198 11.76 -11.29 -13.89
C VAL A 198 11.40 -12.39 -14.88
N GLN A 199 11.19 -12.03 -16.15
CA GLN A 199 10.88 -12.96 -17.21
C GLN A 199 12.05 -13.91 -17.52
N ALA A 200 13.26 -13.36 -17.67
CA ALA A 200 14.45 -14.14 -18.00
C ALA A 200 14.82 -15.16 -16.91
N GLN A 201 14.60 -14.81 -15.64
CA GLN A 201 14.84 -15.69 -14.48
C GLN A 201 13.65 -16.58 -14.15
N GLY A 202 12.49 -16.38 -14.79
CA GLY A 202 11.27 -17.13 -14.48
C GLY A 202 10.77 -16.88 -13.06
N LEU A 203 10.93 -15.67 -12.52
CA LEU A 203 10.44 -15.30 -11.19
C LEU A 203 8.93 -15.07 -11.22
N LEU A 204 8.28 -15.18 -10.06
CA LEU A 204 6.86 -14.88 -9.91
C LEU A 204 6.69 -13.50 -9.29
N PRO A 205 6.36 -12.44 -10.06
CA PRO A 205 6.12 -11.12 -9.52
C PRO A 205 4.81 -11.10 -8.72
N PHE A 206 4.89 -10.58 -7.51
CA PHE A 206 3.77 -10.37 -6.60
C PHE A 206 3.65 -8.89 -6.30
N PHE A 207 2.64 -8.23 -6.85
CA PHE A 207 2.41 -6.81 -6.69
C PHE A 207 1.53 -6.51 -5.48
N ASP A 208 1.99 -5.59 -4.61
CA ASP A 208 1.16 -4.98 -3.57
C ASP A 208 0.83 -3.54 -3.97
N ILE A 209 -0.45 -3.27 -4.27
CA ILE A 209 -0.92 -1.96 -4.68
C ILE A 209 -1.99 -1.44 -3.71
N ALA A 210 -1.54 -0.76 -2.67
CA ALA A 210 -2.43 -0.19 -1.64
C ALA A 210 -2.74 1.30 -1.85
N TYR A 211 -2.03 1.97 -2.78
CA TYR A 211 -2.03 3.43 -2.91
C TYR A 211 -2.31 3.90 -4.34
N GLN A 212 -2.98 3.10 -5.17
CA GLN A 212 -3.36 3.49 -6.53
C GLN A 212 -4.12 4.82 -6.54
N GLY A 213 -3.70 5.75 -7.39
CA GLY A 213 -4.23 7.09 -7.52
C GLY A 213 -3.54 8.16 -6.67
N PHE A 214 -2.63 7.78 -5.74
CA PHE A 214 -1.87 8.72 -4.92
C PHE A 214 -0.47 9.05 -5.46
N GLY A 215 0.03 8.32 -6.45
CA GLY A 215 1.31 8.57 -7.10
C GLY A 215 1.20 9.63 -8.18
N ALA A 216 1.05 9.20 -9.41
CA ALA A 216 0.88 10.06 -10.58
C ALA A 216 -0.58 10.14 -11.05
N GLY A 217 -1.34 9.06 -10.89
CA GLY A 217 -2.74 8.95 -11.30
C GLY A 217 -3.21 7.51 -11.22
N LEU A 218 -4.51 7.26 -11.45
CA LEU A 218 -5.08 5.91 -11.41
C LEU A 218 -4.47 5.00 -12.48
N GLU A 219 -4.26 5.54 -13.67
CA GLU A 219 -3.76 4.81 -14.83
C GLU A 219 -2.22 4.64 -14.75
N GLU A 220 -1.52 5.72 -14.42
CA GLU A 220 -0.07 5.78 -14.32
C GLU A 220 0.47 4.87 -13.20
N ASP A 221 -0.26 4.80 -12.09
CA ASP A 221 0.12 3.98 -10.93
C ASP A 221 -0.01 2.47 -11.20
N CYS A 222 -0.71 2.10 -12.28
CA CYS A 222 -0.85 0.71 -12.76
C CYS A 222 0.11 0.34 -13.90
N TYR A 223 1.04 1.22 -14.28
CA TYR A 223 1.95 1.00 -15.41
C TYR A 223 2.66 -0.36 -15.33
N ALA A 224 3.22 -0.70 -14.17
CA ALA A 224 3.94 -1.96 -13.97
C ALA A 224 3.05 -3.21 -14.15
N LEU A 225 1.79 -3.14 -13.70
CA LEU A 225 0.83 -4.23 -13.84
C LEU A 225 0.46 -4.47 -15.30
N ARG A 226 0.22 -3.38 -16.04
CA ARG A 226 -0.14 -3.45 -17.45
C ARG A 226 1.05 -3.93 -18.31
N LEU A 227 2.25 -3.45 -18.00
CA LEU A 227 3.46 -3.95 -18.65
C LEU A 227 3.69 -5.45 -18.40
N ALA A 228 3.43 -5.94 -17.18
CA ALA A 228 3.49 -7.37 -16.87
C ALA A 228 2.43 -8.17 -17.64
N LEU A 229 1.22 -7.62 -17.79
CA LEU A 229 0.14 -8.23 -18.57
C LEU A 229 0.51 -8.35 -20.06
N GLU A 230 1.04 -7.27 -20.64
CA GLU A 230 1.51 -7.23 -22.04
C GLU A 230 2.69 -8.16 -22.29
N SER A 231 3.49 -8.46 -21.26
CA SER A 231 4.64 -9.37 -21.33
C SER A 231 4.28 -10.84 -21.12
N ASP A 232 3.00 -11.19 -21.07
CA ASP A 232 2.48 -12.55 -20.82
C ASP A 232 3.00 -13.21 -19.54
N LEU A 233 3.41 -12.43 -18.55
CA LEU A 233 3.88 -12.95 -17.27
C LEU A 233 2.70 -13.46 -16.43
N ASP A 234 2.86 -14.61 -15.78
CA ASP A 234 2.03 -14.98 -14.64
C ASP A 234 2.40 -14.09 -13.46
N PHE A 235 1.41 -13.51 -12.79
CA PHE A 235 1.64 -12.63 -11.64
C PHE A 235 0.50 -12.65 -10.64
N ILE A 236 0.79 -12.14 -9.45
CA ILE A 236 -0.16 -11.96 -8.35
C ILE A 236 -0.30 -10.47 -8.06
N VAL A 237 -1.52 -9.99 -7.83
CA VAL A 237 -1.80 -8.61 -7.39
C VAL A 237 -2.67 -8.62 -6.14
N ALA A 238 -2.15 -8.09 -5.04
CA ALA A 238 -2.93 -7.72 -3.86
C ALA A 238 -3.29 -6.24 -3.95
N ASN A 239 -4.58 -5.90 -3.99
CA ASN A 239 -5.04 -4.51 -4.00
C ASN A 239 -5.91 -4.16 -2.79
N SER A 240 -5.97 -2.88 -2.45
CA SER A 240 -6.72 -2.36 -1.31
C SER A 240 -7.50 -1.11 -1.66
N PHE A 241 -8.74 -1.03 -1.19
CA PHE A 241 -9.57 0.18 -1.26
C PHE A 241 -9.56 0.99 0.06
N SER A 242 -8.68 0.64 1.00
CA SER A 242 -8.59 1.35 2.28
C SER A 242 -8.24 2.83 2.11
N LYS A 243 -7.35 3.17 1.16
CA LYS A 243 -6.85 4.55 1.00
C LYS A 243 -7.57 5.29 -0.12
N ASN A 244 -7.61 4.74 -1.33
CA ASN A 244 -8.12 5.45 -2.49
C ASN A 244 -9.65 5.65 -2.53
N ILE A 245 -10.40 4.91 -1.69
CA ILE A 245 -11.83 5.14 -1.44
C ILE A 245 -12.09 5.52 0.04
N ALA A 246 -11.02 5.72 0.85
CA ALA A 246 -11.08 6.04 2.28
C ALA A 246 -11.91 5.04 3.14
N LEU A 247 -12.03 3.78 2.72
CA LEU A 247 -12.79 2.73 3.39
C LEU A 247 -11.94 1.90 4.37
N TYR A 248 -11.13 2.56 5.18
CA TYR A 248 -10.14 1.92 6.08
C TYR A 248 -10.73 0.83 6.97
N GLY A 249 -11.85 1.11 7.61
CA GLY A 249 -12.55 0.21 8.54
C GLY A 249 -13.42 -0.86 7.86
N GLN A 250 -13.78 -0.68 6.59
CA GLN A 250 -14.67 -1.58 5.85
C GLN A 250 -13.97 -2.84 5.35
N ARG A 251 -12.63 -2.88 5.40
CA ARG A 251 -11.80 -4.04 5.03
C ARG A 251 -12.10 -4.59 3.63
N VAL A 252 -11.95 -3.74 2.61
CA VAL A 252 -12.20 -4.09 1.21
C VAL A 252 -10.89 -4.14 0.43
N GLY A 253 -10.68 -5.23 -0.28
CA GLY A 253 -9.56 -5.44 -1.19
C GLY A 253 -9.84 -6.58 -2.16
N GLY A 254 -8.87 -6.89 -2.98
CA GLY A 254 -8.93 -7.98 -3.93
C GLY A 254 -7.59 -8.68 -4.08
N LEU A 255 -7.65 -9.93 -4.50
CA LEU A 255 -6.52 -10.71 -4.95
C LEU A 255 -6.80 -11.15 -6.38
N THR A 256 -5.95 -10.72 -7.30
CA THR A 256 -6.02 -11.10 -8.72
C THR A 256 -4.76 -11.87 -9.11
N MET A 257 -4.93 -12.99 -9.80
CA MET A 257 -3.84 -13.77 -10.37
C MET A 257 -4.02 -13.89 -11.89
N ARG A 258 -3.01 -13.46 -12.65
CA ARG A 258 -2.93 -13.70 -14.08
C ARG A 258 -2.36 -15.09 -14.29
N CYS A 259 -2.98 -15.87 -15.16
CA CYS A 259 -2.65 -17.25 -15.46
C CYS A 259 -2.42 -17.44 -16.96
N ALA A 260 -1.65 -18.45 -17.34
CA ALA A 260 -1.33 -18.73 -18.72
C ALA A 260 -2.54 -19.04 -19.63
N ASN A 261 -3.63 -19.59 -19.06
CA ASN A 261 -4.85 -19.92 -19.80
C ASN A 261 -6.07 -20.01 -18.88
N ALA A 262 -7.27 -20.06 -19.48
CA ALA A 262 -8.55 -20.08 -18.76
C ALA A 262 -8.71 -21.31 -17.84
N GLN A 263 -8.21 -22.47 -18.21
CA GLN A 263 -8.29 -23.67 -17.38
C GLN A 263 -7.44 -23.50 -16.10
N THR A 264 -6.25 -22.96 -16.23
CA THR A 264 -5.39 -22.63 -15.09
C THR A 264 -6.03 -21.59 -14.20
N ALA A 265 -6.64 -20.55 -14.76
CA ALA A 265 -7.36 -19.53 -13.99
C ALA A 265 -8.54 -20.13 -13.19
N ALA A 266 -9.31 -21.03 -13.80
CA ALA A 266 -10.38 -21.76 -13.12
C ALA A 266 -9.88 -22.62 -11.96
N ASN A 267 -8.74 -23.31 -12.14
CA ASN A 267 -8.11 -24.11 -11.08
C ASN A 267 -7.61 -23.22 -9.92
N VAL A 268 -6.96 -22.11 -10.24
CA VAL A 268 -6.50 -21.12 -9.27
C VAL A 268 -7.68 -20.53 -8.48
N GLN A 269 -8.78 -20.16 -9.18
CA GLN A 269 -10.01 -19.68 -8.56
C GLN A 269 -10.57 -20.70 -7.56
N GLY A 270 -10.59 -21.99 -7.91
CA GLY A 270 -11.01 -23.08 -7.02
C GLY A 270 -10.13 -23.22 -5.78
N ALA A 271 -8.81 -23.11 -5.96
CA ALA A 271 -7.85 -23.14 -4.85
C ALA A 271 -8.03 -21.96 -3.90
N LEU A 272 -8.20 -20.74 -4.43
CA LEU A 272 -8.48 -19.54 -3.63
C LEU A 272 -9.79 -19.66 -2.86
N LYS A 273 -10.86 -20.17 -3.46
CA LYS A 273 -12.13 -20.45 -2.76
C LYS A 273 -11.94 -21.42 -1.61
N THR A 274 -11.11 -22.44 -1.77
CA THR A 274 -10.78 -23.40 -0.70
C THR A 274 -10.09 -22.71 0.49
N LEU A 275 -9.13 -21.83 0.22
CA LEU A 275 -8.42 -21.06 1.26
C LEU A 275 -9.36 -20.07 1.96
N ILE A 276 -10.18 -19.33 1.21
CA ILE A 276 -11.18 -18.42 1.76
C ILE A 276 -12.12 -19.17 2.70
N ARG A 277 -12.65 -20.32 2.24
CA ARG A 277 -13.58 -21.13 3.04
C ARG A 277 -12.99 -21.59 4.36
N ARG A 278 -11.70 -21.89 4.40
CA ARG A 278 -10.97 -22.29 5.62
C ARG A 278 -10.66 -21.12 6.55
N SER A 279 -10.51 -19.89 6.01
CA SER A 279 -10.07 -18.72 6.77
C SER A 279 -11.25 -17.94 7.36
N TYR A 280 -12.11 -17.38 6.51
CA TYR A 280 -13.22 -16.51 6.92
C TYR A 280 -14.57 -16.86 6.24
N SER A 281 -14.64 -18.00 5.58
CA SER A 281 -15.84 -18.57 4.94
C SER A 281 -16.32 -17.81 3.70
N CYS A 282 -16.56 -16.52 3.79
CA CYS A 282 -16.91 -15.59 2.71
C CYS A 282 -16.57 -14.16 3.16
N PRO A 283 -16.32 -13.23 2.22
CA PRO A 283 -15.95 -11.86 2.56
C PRO A 283 -17.14 -11.01 3.03
N PRO A 284 -16.90 -9.89 3.77
CA PRO A 284 -17.94 -8.95 4.14
C PRO A 284 -18.47 -8.20 2.91
N THR A 285 -19.79 -7.93 2.87
CA THR A 285 -20.43 -7.40 1.66
C THR A 285 -20.61 -5.89 1.62
N HIS A 286 -20.70 -5.20 2.77
CA HIS A 286 -21.06 -3.79 2.79
C HIS A 286 -20.06 -2.93 2.01
N GLY A 287 -18.79 -2.96 2.40
CA GLY A 287 -17.76 -2.16 1.74
C GLY A 287 -17.54 -2.52 0.27
N SER A 288 -17.62 -3.81 -0.10
CA SER A 288 -17.47 -4.22 -1.51
C SER A 288 -18.65 -3.76 -2.38
N ARG A 289 -19.86 -3.71 -1.85
CA ARG A 289 -21.02 -3.14 -2.56
C ARG A 289 -20.87 -1.63 -2.79
N ILE A 290 -20.30 -0.89 -1.83
CA ILE A 290 -19.98 0.53 -2.01
C ILE A 290 -18.97 0.70 -3.14
N VAL A 291 -17.86 -0.04 -3.09
CA VAL A 291 -16.82 0.02 -4.12
C VAL A 291 -17.37 -0.35 -5.50
N ASP A 292 -18.12 -1.45 -5.59
CA ASP A 292 -18.73 -1.90 -6.84
C ASP A 292 -19.65 -0.84 -7.43
N MET A 293 -20.49 -0.22 -6.60
CA MET A 293 -21.40 0.86 -7.02
C MET A 293 -20.62 2.11 -7.49
N VAL A 294 -19.60 2.53 -6.75
CA VAL A 294 -18.75 3.68 -7.14
C VAL A 294 -18.05 3.43 -8.47
N LEU A 295 -17.54 2.23 -8.70
CA LEU A 295 -16.80 1.90 -9.92
C LEU A 295 -17.70 1.61 -11.12
N ALA A 296 -18.93 1.10 -10.91
CA ALA A 296 -19.86 0.75 -11.97
C ALA A 296 -20.68 1.95 -12.47
N ASP A 297 -21.02 2.91 -11.60
CA ASP A 297 -21.79 4.10 -11.96
C ASP A 297 -20.86 5.20 -12.47
N ALA A 298 -21.07 5.66 -13.70
CA ALA A 298 -20.20 6.64 -14.35
C ALA A 298 -20.09 7.98 -13.58
N GLN A 299 -21.19 8.44 -12.95
CA GLN A 299 -21.21 9.70 -12.21
C GLN A 299 -20.46 9.56 -10.86
N LEU A 300 -20.71 8.47 -10.13
CA LEU A 300 -20.00 8.20 -8.88
C LEU A 300 -18.50 7.96 -9.12
N ARG A 301 -18.16 7.25 -10.21
CA ARG A 301 -16.78 7.01 -10.61
C ARG A 301 -16.05 8.31 -10.92
N GLN A 302 -16.66 9.20 -11.69
CA GLN A 302 -16.08 10.51 -11.99
C GLN A 302 -15.89 11.33 -10.71
N LEU A 303 -16.89 11.42 -9.86
CA LEU A 303 -16.80 12.14 -8.59
C LEU A 303 -15.68 11.58 -7.71
N TRP A 304 -15.59 10.27 -7.56
CA TRP A 304 -14.49 9.61 -6.84
C TRP A 304 -13.12 9.94 -7.42
N GLN A 305 -12.97 9.95 -8.75
CA GLN A 305 -11.71 10.29 -9.41
C GLN A 305 -11.29 11.73 -9.14
N GLU A 306 -12.24 12.67 -9.15
CA GLU A 306 -12.02 14.08 -8.83
C GLU A 306 -11.60 14.28 -7.36
N GLU A 307 -12.29 13.63 -6.42
CA GLU A 307 -11.95 13.66 -4.99
C GLU A 307 -10.56 13.06 -4.73
N LEU A 308 -10.24 11.90 -5.32
CA LEU A 308 -8.93 11.26 -5.18
C LEU A 308 -7.81 12.12 -5.79
N ALA A 309 -8.07 12.77 -6.92
CA ALA A 309 -7.11 13.71 -7.54
C ALA A 309 -6.86 14.92 -6.62
N ALA A 310 -7.89 15.47 -5.98
CA ALA A 310 -7.74 16.55 -5.00
C ALA A 310 -6.93 16.10 -3.78
N MET A 311 -7.16 14.89 -3.26
CA MET A 311 -6.37 14.31 -2.18
C MET A 311 -4.89 14.18 -2.57
N ARG A 312 -4.58 13.67 -3.75
CA ARG A 312 -3.22 13.57 -4.29
C ARG A 312 -2.55 14.93 -4.41
N GLN A 313 -3.24 15.91 -4.99
CA GLN A 313 -2.72 17.27 -5.16
C GLN A 313 -2.40 17.93 -3.82
N ARG A 314 -3.26 17.76 -2.81
CA ARG A 314 -3.01 18.28 -1.47
C ARG A 314 -1.75 17.65 -0.84
N ILE A 315 -1.56 16.33 -0.96
CA ILE A 315 -0.34 15.68 -0.48
C ILE A 315 0.90 16.26 -1.16
N GLN A 316 0.85 16.46 -2.49
CA GLN A 316 1.95 17.07 -3.23
C GLN A 316 2.23 18.51 -2.77
N GLN A 317 1.19 19.32 -2.49
CA GLN A 317 1.37 20.67 -1.96
C GLN A 317 2.06 20.67 -0.58
N MET A 318 1.65 19.77 0.33
CA MET A 318 2.28 19.65 1.64
C MET A 318 3.75 19.21 1.51
N ARG A 319 4.04 18.30 0.60
CA ARG A 319 5.40 17.85 0.27
C ARG A 319 6.28 18.99 -0.21
N LEU A 320 5.79 19.79 -1.15
CA LEU A 320 6.52 20.95 -1.69
C LEU A 320 6.72 22.04 -0.63
N ARG A 321 5.70 22.36 0.17
CA ARG A 321 5.81 23.33 1.26
C ARG A 321 6.84 22.90 2.31
N LEU A 322 6.79 21.65 2.76
CA LEU A 322 7.76 21.10 3.71
C LEU A 322 9.19 21.19 3.14
N SER A 323 9.40 20.72 1.91
CA SER A 323 10.72 20.76 1.24
C SER A 323 11.24 22.20 1.11
N ALA A 324 10.40 23.15 0.70
CA ALA A 324 10.78 24.56 0.58
C ALA A 324 11.11 25.20 1.94
N GLY A 325 10.34 24.89 2.98
CA GLY A 325 10.61 25.39 4.33
C GLY A 325 11.92 24.85 4.91
N LEU A 326 12.24 23.59 4.66
CA LEU A 326 13.52 22.99 5.07
C LEU A 326 14.71 23.61 4.29
N GLU A 327 14.53 23.87 3.00
CA GLU A 327 15.54 24.56 2.17
C GLU A 327 15.84 25.97 2.69
N GLN A 328 14.78 26.78 2.90
CA GLN A 328 14.91 28.14 3.40
C GLN A 328 15.50 28.21 4.81
N GLY A 329 15.22 27.24 5.64
CA GLY A 329 15.79 27.12 6.99
C GLY A 329 17.23 26.59 7.02
N GLY A 330 17.84 26.26 5.89
CA GLY A 330 19.23 25.77 5.81
C GLY A 330 19.40 24.35 6.38
N SER A 331 18.41 23.48 6.16
CA SER A 331 18.46 22.09 6.62
C SER A 331 19.72 21.37 6.17
N GLN A 332 20.29 20.55 7.06
CA GLN A 332 21.37 19.62 6.73
C GLN A 332 20.87 18.34 6.02
N LEU A 333 19.55 18.08 6.09
CA LEU A 333 18.93 16.98 5.36
C LEU A 333 18.85 17.30 3.85
N ASP A 334 18.96 16.28 3.03
CA ASP A 334 18.63 16.43 1.61
C ASP A 334 17.11 16.49 1.41
N TYR A 335 16.55 17.69 1.57
CA TYR A 335 15.12 17.96 1.42
C TYR A 335 14.60 17.71 -0.01
N ARG A 336 15.48 17.64 -1.03
CA ARG A 336 15.11 17.31 -2.42
C ARG A 336 14.54 15.92 -2.50
N ARG A 337 15.05 14.96 -1.69
CA ARG A 337 14.46 13.61 -1.62
C ARG A 337 12.99 13.63 -1.23
N ILE A 338 12.61 14.50 -0.26
CA ILE A 338 11.21 14.63 0.15
C ILE A 338 10.36 15.14 -1.01
N ARG A 339 10.85 16.12 -1.78
CA ARG A 339 10.16 16.69 -2.94
C ARG A 339 9.90 15.65 -4.03
N ASP A 340 10.88 14.78 -4.30
CA ASP A 340 10.88 13.87 -5.44
C ASP A 340 10.15 12.53 -5.15
N GLN A 341 9.88 12.23 -3.87
CA GLN A 341 9.10 11.07 -3.44
C GLN A 341 7.61 11.21 -3.78
N ARG A 342 6.87 10.09 -3.83
CA ARG A 342 5.46 10.04 -4.22
C ARG A 342 4.60 9.34 -3.18
N GLY A 343 3.27 9.55 -3.28
CA GLY A 343 2.30 8.91 -2.41
C GLY A 343 2.25 9.52 -1.01
N MET A 344 1.67 8.75 -0.09
CA MET A 344 1.37 9.23 1.27
C MET A 344 2.60 9.35 2.17
N PHE A 345 3.70 8.66 1.86
CA PHE A 345 4.87 8.61 2.73
C PHE A 345 6.07 9.36 2.18
N SER A 346 6.88 9.83 3.10
CA SER A 346 8.26 10.28 2.85
C SER A 346 9.20 9.61 3.83
N TYR A 347 10.35 9.20 3.32
CA TYR A 347 11.47 8.77 4.13
C TYR A 347 12.43 9.95 4.25
N THR A 348 12.38 10.60 5.43
CA THR A 348 12.94 11.95 5.61
C THR A 348 14.46 11.99 5.72
N GLY A 349 15.10 10.86 6.04
CA GLY A 349 16.51 10.78 6.35
C GLY A 349 16.86 11.12 7.82
N LEU A 350 15.83 11.34 8.66
CA LEU A 350 16.02 11.47 10.11
C LEU A 350 16.46 10.13 10.72
N ASP A 351 17.34 10.18 11.69
CA ASP A 351 17.72 9.02 12.49
C ASP A 351 16.77 8.78 13.67
N GLU A 352 16.95 7.65 14.38
CA GLU A 352 16.09 7.27 15.50
C GLU A 352 16.14 8.28 16.66
N ARG A 353 17.31 8.89 16.91
CA ARG A 353 17.48 9.91 17.95
C ARG A 353 16.66 11.15 17.61
N GLN A 354 16.78 11.64 16.37
CA GLN A 354 16.04 12.82 15.89
C GLN A 354 14.53 12.59 15.91
N VAL A 355 14.06 11.39 15.51
CA VAL A 355 12.66 11.01 15.61
C VAL A 355 12.18 10.98 17.06
N SER A 356 13.01 10.49 17.99
CA SER A 356 12.71 10.49 19.41
C SER A 356 12.64 11.91 19.99
N GLU A 357 13.56 12.79 19.59
CA GLU A 357 13.54 14.22 20.00
C GLU A 357 12.31 14.95 19.46
N LEU A 358 11.89 14.73 18.21
CA LEU A 358 10.65 15.28 17.66
C LEU A 358 9.45 14.89 18.51
N ARG A 359 9.36 13.64 18.94
CA ARG A 359 8.29 13.18 19.81
C ARG A 359 8.34 13.81 21.19
N GLN A 360 9.51 13.80 21.85
CA GLN A 360 9.67 14.21 23.25
C GLN A 360 9.56 15.74 23.45
N ARG A 361 10.16 16.52 22.55
CA ARG A 361 10.26 17.99 22.67
C ARG A 361 9.10 18.70 21.97
N TYR A 362 8.58 18.12 20.89
CA TYR A 362 7.62 18.76 19.99
C TYR A 362 6.27 18.02 19.89
N ALA A 363 6.12 16.85 20.51
CA ALA A 363 4.93 16.01 20.35
C ALA A 363 4.59 15.70 18.87
N ILE A 364 5.63 15.55 18.02
CA ILE A 364 5.51 15.16 16.61
C ILE A 364 5.84 13.70 16.49
N TYR A 365 4.89 12.91 16.00
CA TYR A 365 4.92 11.45 15.99
C TYR A 365 5.21 10.93 14.61
N LEU A 366 6.44 10.40 14.36
CA LEU A 366 6.87 9.71 13.15
C LEU A 366 7.24 8.26 13.46
N VAL A 367 7.20 7.41 12.45
CA VAL A 367 7.73 6.04 12.56
C VAL A 367 9.23 6.05 12.32
N ALA A 368 10.01 5.51 13.27
CA ALA A 368 11.46 5.38 13.14
C ALA A 368 11.84 4.42 11.98
N PRO A 369 12.94 4.68 11.30
CA PRO A 369 13.83 5.83 11.34
C PRO A 369 13.45 6.95 10.35
N GLY A 370 12.35 7.64 10.56
CA GLY A 370 11.99 8.85 9.79
C GLY A 370 10.96 8.66 8.68
N ARG A 371 10.11 7.62 8.73
CA ARG A 371 8.93 7.56 7.85
C ARG A 371 7.87 8.55 8.31
N MET A 372 7.54 9.50 7.45
CA MET A 372 6.54 10.53 7.65
C MET A 372 5.30 10.27 6.77
N CYS A 373 4.10 10.35 7.35
CA CYS A 373 2.83 10.36 6.63
C CYS A 373 2.45 11.79 6.27
N LEU A 374 2.67 12.19 5.02
CA LEU A 374 2.48 13.58 4.54
C LEU A 374 1.05 14.11 4.70
N PRO A 375 -0.02 13.29 4.52
CA PRO A 375 -1.38 13.75 4.75
C PRO A 375 -1.68 14.28 6.15
N GLY A 376 -0.87 13.95 7.15
CA GLY A 376 -0.98 14.50 8.50
C GLY A 376 -0.52 15.97 8.62
N LEU A 377 0.14 16.50 7.58
CA LEU A 377 0.46 17.92 7.47
C LEU A 377 -0.74 18.71 6.95
N ASN A 378 -0.91 19.94 7.43
CA ASN A 378 -1.89 20.90 6.95
C ASN A 378 -1.37 22.34 7.10
N GLY A 379 -2.18 23.34 6.72
CA GLY A 379 -1.83 24.75 6.83
C GLY A 379 -1.45 25.21 8.23
N ASP A 380 -2.05 24.63 9.27
CA ASP A 380 -1.87 25.03 10.66
C ASP A 380 -0.61 24.44 11.32
N ASN A 381 -0.15 23.27 10.87
CA ASN A 381 0.92 22.54 11.55
C ASN A 381 2.25 22.49 10.77
N ILE A 382 2.25 22.76 9.45
CA ILE A 382 3.43 22.53 8.60
C ILE A 382 4.62 23.41 8.98
N ASP A 383 4.41 24.66 9.37
CA ASP A 383 5.49 25.57 9.77
C ASP A 383 6.08 25.15 11.12
N TYR A 384 5.25 24.68 12.05
CA TYR A 384 5.68 24.10 13.32
C TYR A 384 6.51 22.84 13.12
N VAL A 385 6.06 21.93 12.26
CA VAL A 385 6.79 20.68 11.94
C VAL A 385 8.12 21.00 11.26
N THR A 386 8.13 21.95 10.32
CA THR A 386 9.35 22.38 9.63
C THR A 386 10.38 22.93 10.61
N ALA A 387 9.97 23.85 11.51
CA ALA A 387 10.85 24.42 12.52
C ALA A 387 11.41 23.37 13.48
N ALA A 388 10.57 22.41 13.90
CA ALA A 388 10.99 21.31 14.77
C ALA A 388 12.03 20.40 14.09
N ILE A 389 11.84 20.08 12.79
CA ILE A 389 12.82 19.27 12.02
C ILE A 389 14.15 20.03 11.90
N LEU A 390 14.12 21.33 11.60
CA LEU A 390 15.31 22.16 11.54
C LEU A 390 16.08 22.14 12.86
N ASP A 391 15.40 22.30 14.01
CA ASP A 391 16.03 22.31 15.32
C ASP A 391 16.72 20.98 15.64
N VAL A 392 16.04 19.83 15.47
CA VAL A 392 16.64 18.52 15.80
C VAL A 392 17.74 18.10 14.84
N THR A 393 17.80 18.68 13.65
CA THR A 393 18.86 18.42 12.67
C THR A 393 20.06 19.33 12.83
N THR A 394 19.88 20.52 13.42
CA THR A 394 20.96 21.51 13.66
C THR A 394 21.71 21.21 14.99
N ALA A 395 21.02 20.68 15.99
CA ALA A 395 21.58 20.38 17.32
C ALA A 395 22.58 19.18 17.33
N ALA A 396 22.90 18.60 16.19
CA ALA A 396 23.80 17.44 16.06
C ALA A 396 25.28 17.81 15.84
N ARG A 397 25.71 19.02 16.31
CA ARG A 397 27.14 19.43 16.35
C ARG A 397 27.74 19.33 17.74
#